data_1289791ac0e808607db8e64781d6385a
#
_entry.id   1289791ac0e808607db8e64781d6385a
#
_cell.length_a   1.000
_cell.length_b   1.000
_cell.length_c   1.000
_cell.angle_alpha   90.00
_cell.angle_beta   90.00
_cell.angle_gamma   90.00
#
_symmetry.space_group_name_H-M   'P 1'
#
loop_
_entity.id
_entity.type
_entity.pdbx_description
1 polymer ?
#
loop_
_entity_poly.entity_id
_entity_poly.type
_entity_poly.pdbx_seq_one_letter_code
_entity_poly.pdbx_strand_id
1 'polypeptide(L)'
;MLMSGTTRRRTLAILSGLSLAAMGWSCQTEAASKPARIVAIVQSLDTEYNVLWANAAKAHPALSDGTATLTILDGRMDALNQSNQFDTALSQKFDAVIFIPVDINAGNDPVQRAKSAAVPVIGSNTLISNTSLYASYINSDDVQAGSILAKSVLDRIGGKGNVVIVEGMIGQSAQVQRLQGIQETLKAYPTVKVLETKTANWSRAEAQSLVENWITEHHGEINGVIAENDEMAVGALNAVKAQGLDPAKVAIAGIDGITDALLAVKRGESTSTLQDADAQAQGAIDLALRKVIGEGYAPRAAVWDVNGGKLAWAGGTAQHYSVPWIPVTMQNVDKLLAMRKSQ
;
A
#
# COMPACT_ATOMS: atom_id res chain seq x y z
N MET A 1 -27.16 21.21 -114.33
CA MET A 1 -27.83 22.31 -113.62
C MET A 1 -27.59 22.11 -112.15
N LEU A 2 -26.68 22.85 -111.63
CA LEU A 2 -26.54 23.44 -110.29
C LEU A 2 -27.11 22.62 -109.10
N MET A 3 -26.38 22.28 -108.05
CA MET A 3 -25.86 23.10 -106.96
C MET A 3 -25.18 22.20 -105.92
N SER A 4 -23.95 22.46 -105.62
CA SER A 4 -23.34 22.96 -104.38
C SER A 4 -23.94 22.41 -103.06
N GLY A 5 -23.16 21.72 -102.30
CA GLY A 5 -23.44 21.29 -100.96
C GLY A 5 -22.17 21.26 -100.10
N THR A 6 -22.01 22.22 -99.25
CA THR A 6 -20.88 22.52 -98.41
C THR A 6 -20.66 21.51 -97.32
N THR A 7 -19.41 21.01 -97.26
CA THR A 7 -18.93 20.12 -96.20
C THR A 7 -18.63 20.93 -94.91
N ARG A 8 -19.34 20.65 -93.82
CA ARG A 8 -19.02 21.16 -92.49
C ARG A 8 -18.17 20.15 -91.74
N ARG A 9 -16.92 20.51 -91.52
CA ARG A 9 -16.00 19.80 -90.60
C ARG A 9 -16.50 20.01 -89.17
N ARG A 10 -16.78 18.92 -88.46
CA ARG A 10 -17.01 18.94 -86.99
C ARG A 10 -15.68 18.71 -86.28
N THR A 11 -15.21 19.72 -85.60
CA THR A 11 -14.07 19.63 -84.65
C THR A 11 -14.58 18.98 -83.37
N LEU A 12 -14.00 17.84 -83.03
CA LEU A 12 -14.18 17.21 -81.70
C LEU A 12 -13.28 17.92 -80.73
N ALA A 13 -13.83 18.63 -79.75
CA ALA A 13 -13.10 19.10 -78.57
C ALA A 13 -13.10 18.00 -77.49
N ILE A 14 -11.92 17.48 -77.20
CA ILE A 14 -11.66 16.53 -76.08
C ILE A 14 -11.51 17.38 -74.81
N LEU A 15 -12.53 17.38 -73.92
CA LEU A 15 -12.43 17.90 -72.56
C LEU A 15 -11.79 16.83 -71.66
N SER A 16 -10.54 16.99 -71.34
CA SER A 16 -9.86 16.22 -70.27
C SER A 16 -10.30 16.76 -68.90
N GLY A 17 -11.22 16.08 -68.27
CA GLY A 17 -11.61 16.35 -66.88
C GLY A 17 -10.54 15.85 -65.90
N LEU A 18 -9.74 16.75 -65.29
CA LEU A 18 -8.94 16.44 -64.12
C LEU A 18 -9.87 16.30 -62.91
N SER A 19 -10.12 15.05 -62.47
CA SER A 19 -10.76 14.78 -61.19
C SER A 19 -9.70 14.91 -60.08
N LEU A 20 -9.64 16.05 -59.36
CA LEU A 20 -8.95 16.17 -58.09
C LEU A 20 -9.68 15.30 -57.05
N ALA A 21 -9.12 14.11 -56.76
CA ALA A 21 -9.51 13.34 -55.59
C ALA A 21 -8.92 14.06 -54.35
N ALA A 22 -9.76 14.88 -53.68
CA ALA A 22 -9.46 15.40 -52.37
C ALA A 22 -9.47 14.21 -51.37
N MET A 23 -8.29 13.62 -51.06
CA MET A 23 -8.12 12.78 -49.92
C MET A 23 -8.29 13.64 -48.66
N GLY A 24 -9.52 13.67 -48.17
CA GLY A 24 -9.82 14.19 -46.84
C GLY A 24 -9.13 13.30 -45.79
N TRP A 25 -7.99 13.71 -45.30
CA TRP A 25 -7.41 13.18 -44.06
C TRP A 25 -8.35 13.59 -42.94
N SER A 26 -9.30 12.70 -42.59
CA SER A 26 -10.04 12.82 -41.34
C SER A 26 -9.02 12.64 -40.21
N CYS A 27 -8.49 13.76 -39.71
CA CYS A 27 -7.84 13.77 -38.41
C CYS A 27 -8.96 13.46 -37.40
N GLN A 28 -9.14 12.15 -37.10
CA GLN A 28 -9.90 11.75 -35.94
C GLN A 28 -9.07 12.23 -34.74
N THR A 29 -9.42 13.40 -34.21
CA THR A 29 -9.06 13.77 -32.86
C THR A 29 -9.72 12.72 -31.97
N GLU A 30 -8.95 11.71 -31.52
CA GLU A 30 -9.35 10.88 -30.39
C GLU A 30 -9.74 11.86 -29.29
N ALA A 31 -11.02 11.90 -28.97
CA ALA A 31 -11.49 12.68 -27.82
C ALA A 31 -10.73 12.13 -26.62
N ALA A 32 -9.87 12.95 -26.00
CA ALA A 32 -9.11 12.56 -24.83
C ALA A 32 -10.10 11.98 -23.82
N SER A 33 -9.95 10.71 -23.49
CA SER A 33 -10.84 10.05 -22.52
C SER A 33 -10.72 10.80 -21.19
N LYS A 34 -11.87 11.08 -20.57
CA LYS A 34 -11.90 11.76 -19.27
C LYS A 34 -11.02 10.98 -18.27
N PRO A 35 -10.14 11.67 -17.51
CA PRO A 35 -9.31 10.99 -16.50
C PRO A 35 -10.15 10.15 -15.54
N ALA A 36 -9.69 8.95 -15.23
CA ALA A 36 -10.30 8.12 -14.20
C ALA A 36 -10.18 8.81 -12.83
N ARG A 37 -11.27 8.91 -12.09
CA ARG A 37 -11.31 9.57 -10.78
C ARG A 37 -11.21 8.51 -9.69
N ILE A 38 -10.04 8.43 -9.04
CA ILE A 38 -9.78 7.48 -7.96
C ILE A 38 -9.79 8.23 -6.63
N VAL A 39 -10.44 7.66 -5.63
CA VAL A 39 -10.32 8.10 -4.24
C VAL A 39 -9.65 7.01 -3.41
N ALA A 40 -8.67 7.40 -2.59
CA ALA A 40 -8.08 6.53 -1.57
C ALA A 40 -8.60 6.96 -0.21
N ILE A 41 -9.28 6.07 0.49
CA ILE A 41 -9.74 6.24 1.87
C ILE A 41 -8.75 5.48 2.74
N VAL A 42 -7.84 6.23 3.38
CA VAL A 42 -6.75 5.64 4.18
C VAL A 42 -7.08 5.69 5.67
N GLN A 43 -6.44 4.85 6.47
CA GLN A 43 -6.69 4.77 7.91
C GLN A 43 -6.32 6.07 8.65
N SER A 44 -5.14 6.62 8.37
CA SER A 44 -4.68 7.94 8.84
C SER A 44 -3.50 8.42 7.99
N LEU A 45 -3.04 9.65 8.24
CA LEU A 45 -1.80 10.21 7.70
C LEU A 45 -0.82 10.61 8.83
N ASP A 46 -0.99 10.03 10.02
CA ASP A 46 -0.24 10.41 11.22
C ASP A 46 1.07 9.62 11.41
N THR A 47 1.23 8.48 10.73
CA THR A 47 2.45 7.65 10.81
C THR A 47 3.29 7.80 9.56
N GLU A 48 4.62 7.62 9.69
CA GLU A 48 5.54 7.71 8.54
C GLU A 48 5.16 6.70 7.44
N TYR A 49 4.78 5.45 7.79
CA TYR A 49 4.36 4.46 6.79
C TYR A 49 3.19 4.94 5.94
N ASN A 50 2.15 5.53 6.56
CA ASN A 50 0.99 6.03 5.84
C ASN A 50 1.33 7.21 4.94
N VAL A 51 2.24 8.08 5.37
CA VAL A 51 2.76 9.19 4.54
C VAL A 51 3.55 8.66 3.35
N LEU A 52 4.40 7.65 3.54
CA LEU A 52 5.14 6.98 2.46
C LEU A 52 4.18 6.35 1.44
N TRP A 53 3.13 5.65 1.91
CA TRP A 53 2.10 5.10 1.04
C TRP A 53 1.41 6.20 0.22
N ALA A 54 1.01 7.31 0.87
CA ALA A 54 0.33 8.41 0.22
C ALA A 54 1.23 9.13 -0.82
N ASN A 55 2.52 9.30 -0.52
CA ASN A 55 3.49 9.89 -1.45
C ASN A 55 3.73 8.97 -2.65
N ALA A 56 3.90 7.66 -2.43
CA ALA A 56 4.03 6.67 -3.49
C ALA A 56 2.80 6.62 -4.39
N ALA A 57 1.59 6.71 -3.82
CA ALA A 57 0.35 6.80 -4.57
C ALA A 57 0.32 8.04 -5.48
N LYS A 58 0.68 9.22 -4.95
CA LYS A 58 0.75 10.49 -5.71
C LYS A 58 1.81 10.47 -6.82
N ALA A 59 2.86 9.68 -6.65
CA ALA A 59 3.95 9.54 -7.64
C ALA A 59 3.62 8.57 -8.79
N HIS A 60 2.43 7.96 -8.80
CA HIS A 60 2.05 7.00 -9.84
C HIS A 60 2.03 7.63 -11.24
N PRO A 61 2.65 7.00 -12.28
CA PRO A 61 2.77 7.58 -13.62
C PRO A 61 1.44 7.99 -14.27
N ALA A 62 0.35 7.26 -14.01
CA ALA A 62 -0.98 7.57 -14.53
C ALA A 62 -1.56 8.90 -14.04
N LEU A 63 -1.03 9.47 -12.95
CA LEU A 63 -1.44 10.78 -12.47
C LEU A 63 -0.71 11.90 -13.24
N SER A 64 0.58 11.72 -13.50
CA SER A 64 1.39 12.70 -14.21
C SER A 64 1.05 12.81 -15.70
N ASP A 65 0.60 11.73 -16.34
CA ASP A 65 0.19 11.73 -17.75
C ASP A 65 -1.29 12.05 -17.97
N GLY A 66 -2.05 12.31 -16.90
CA GLY A 66 -3.46 12.70 -16.98
C GLY A 66 -4.44 11.55 -17.23
N THR A 67 -4.01 10.28 -17.16
CA THR A 67 -4.90 9.11 -17.27
C THR A 67 -5.84 9.01 -16.07
N ALA A 68 -5.39 9.43 -14.88
CA ALA A 68 -6.17 9.41 -13.66
C ALA A 68 -5.99 10.67 -12.82
N THR A 69 -6.93 10.88 -11.91
CA THR A 69 -6.82 11.80 -10.78
C THR A 69 -6.96 11.02 -9.48
N LEU A 70 -6.24 11.44 -8.44
CA LEU A 70 -6.29 10.81 -7.12
C LEU A 70 -6.67 11.82 -6.05
N THR A 71 -7.67 11.48 -5.24
CA THR A 71 -8.01 12.18 -3.99
C THR A 71 -7.69 11.24 -2.84
N ILE A 72 -6.96 11.72 -1.82
CA ILE A 72 -6.69 10.93 -0.60
C ILE A 72 -7.48 11.53 0.55
N LEU A 73 -8.28 10.72 1.23
CA LEU A 73 -9.09 11.08 2.38
C LEU A 73 -8.51 10.41 3.62
N ASP A 74 -8.20 11.23 4.62
CA ASP A 74 -7.69 10.81 5.91
C ASP A 74 -8.84 10.27 6.78
N GLY A 75 -8.79 8.97 7.11
CA GLY A 75 -9.76 8.30 7.97
C GLY A 75 -9.66 8.68 9.45
N ARG A 76 -8.53 9.28 9.88
CA ARG A 76 -8.25 9.73 11.25
C ARG A 76 -8.44 8.64 12.31
N MET A 77 -8.10 7.41 11.96
CA MET A 77 -8.28 6.22 12.79
C MET A 77 -9.74 6.04 13.28
N ASP A 78 -10.72 6.50 12.50
CA ASP A 78 -12.15 6.46 12.81
C ASP A 78 -12.92 5.71 11.71
N ALA A 79 -13.47 4.53 12.05
CA ALA A 79 -14.22 3.70 11.13
C ALA A 79 -15.54 4.36 10.66
N LEU A 80 -16.20 5.16 11.53
CA LEU A 80 -17.40 5.90 11.14
C LEU A 80 -17.07 7.00 10.14
N ASN A 81 -15.95 7.72 10.36
CA ASN A 81 -15.46 8.70 9.40
C ASN A 81 -15.18 8.05 8.04
N GLN A 82 -14.52 6.88 8.01
CA GLN A 82 -14.29 6.14 6.77
C GLN A 82 -15.62 5.74 6.09
N SER A 83 -16.63 5.30 6.85
CA SER A 83 -17.96 4.99 6.29
C SER A 83 -18.61 6.22 5.63
N ASN A 84 -18.54 7.39 6.26
CA ASN A 84 -19.04 8.66 5.68
C ASN A 84 -18.25 9.09 4.44
N GLN A 85 -16.95 8.83 4.42
CA GLN A 85 -16.11 9.08 3.25
C GLN A 85 -16.50 8.18 2.05
N PHE A 86 -16.90 6.93 2.28
CA PHE A 86 -17.48 6.09 1.23
C PHE A 86 -18.77 6.69 0.65
N ASP A 87 -19.69 7.16 1.49
CA ASP A 87 -20.94 7.78 1.04
C ASP A 87 -20.65 9.04 0.21
N THR A 88 -19.64 9.82 0.63
CA THR A 88 -19.14 10.97 -0.15
C THR A 88 -18.56 10.53 -1.49
N ALA A 89 -17.73 9.50 -1.50
CA ALA A 89 -17.11 8.98 -2.72
C ALA A 89 -18.17 8.50 -3.74
N LEU A 90 -19.18 7.77 -3.27
CA LEU A 90 -20.28 7.28 -4.11
C LEU A 90 -21.14 8.43 -4.64
N SER A 91 -21.50 9.41 -3.82
CA SER A 91 -22.30 10.57 -4.23
C SER A 91 -21.56 11.47 -5.23
N GLN A 92 -20.25 11.61 -5.10
CA GLN A 92 -19.40 12.37 -6.01
C GLN A 92 -19.01 11.58 -7.28
N LYS A 93 -19.45 10.34 -7.42
CA LYS A 93 -19.24 9.48 -8.59
C LYS A 93 -17.75 9.30 -8.90
N PHE A 94 -16.94 8.89 -7.91
CA PHE A 94 -15.60 8.38 -8.17
C PHE A 94 -15.70 7.04 -8.92
N ASP A 95 -14.74 6.79 -9.83
CA ASP A 95 -14.76 5.60 -10.68
C ASP A 95 -14.21 4.36 -9.95
N ALA A 96 -13.37 4.56 -8.92
CA ALA A 96 -12.86 3.50 -8.05
C ALA A 96 -12.50 4.04 -6.67
N VAL A 97 -12.52 3.16 -5.67
CA VAL A 97 -12.06 3.41 -4.30
C VAL A 97 -10.87 2.51 -4.00
N ILE A 98 -9.78 3.07 -3.44
CA ILE A 98 -8.73 2.32 -2.76
C ILE A 98 -9.00 2.44 -1.26
N PHE A 99 -8.94 1.33 -0.53
CA PHE A 99 -9.35 1.32 0.86
C PHE A 99 -8.32 0.66 1.77
N ILE A 100 -7.92 1.41 2.81
CA ILE A 100 -7.09 0.93 3.93
C ILE A 100 -7.95 1.06 5.19
N PRO A 101 -8.66 -0.02 5.61
CA PRO A 101 -9.60 0.05 6.73
C PRO A 101 -8.94 0.22 8.09
N VAL A 102 -9.62 0.94 8.97
CA VAL A 102 -9.28 1.06 10.39
C VAL A 102 -9.70 -0.18 11.17
N ASP A 103 -10.81 -0.81 10.78
CA ASP A 103 -11.37 -1.96 11.48
C ASP A 103 -11.75 -3.08 10.51
N ILE A 104 -11.39 -4.31 10.88
CA ILE A 104 -11.56 -5.51 10.06
C ILE A 104 -13.03 -5.82 9.73
N ASN A 105 -13.98 -5.46 10.62
CA ASN A 105 -15.38 -5.76 10.47
C ASN A 105 -16.19 -4.55 10.01
N ALA A 106 -15.94 -3.36 10.58
CA ALA A 106 -16.67 -2.14 10.25
C ALA A 106 -16.52 -1.72 8.79
N GLY A 107 -15.41 -2.08 8.15
CA GLY A 107 -15.16 -1.83 6.73
C GLY A 107 -16.01 -2.65 5.76
N ASN A 108 -16.66 -3.75 6.20
CA ASN A 108 -17.43 -4.62 5.29
C ASN A 108 -18.63 -3.90 4.68
N ASP A 109 -19.42 -3.19 5.49
CA ASP A 109 -20.63 -2.52 5.03
C ASP A 109 -20.39 -1.42 3.99
N PRO A 110 -19.46 -0.44 4.20
CA PRO A 110 -19.17 0.55 3.16
C PRO A 110 -18.64 -0.08 1.86
N VAL A 111 -17.81 -1.13 1.92
CA VAL A 111 -17.36 -1.84 0.72
C VAL A 111 -18.50 -2.56 0.02
N GLN A 112 -19.45 -3.16 0.78
CA GLN A 112 -20.65 -3.77 0.20
C GLN A 112 -21.54 -2.72 -0.49
N ARG A 113 -21.69 -1.52 0.08
CA ARG A 113 -22.44 -0.42 -0.56
C ARG A 113 -21.79 0.01 -1.89
N ALA A 114 -20.46 0.17 -1.91
CA ALA A 114 -19.72 0.48 -3.14
C ALA A 114 -19.90 -0.60 -4.21
N LYS A 115 -19.80 -1.88 -3.81
CA LYS A 115 -20.04 -3.03 -4.71
C LYS A 115 -21.46 -3.01 -5.29
N SER A 116 -22.47 -2.69 -4.47
CA SER A 116 -23.86 -2.58 -4.92
C SER A 116 -24.07 -1.41 -5.87
N ALA A 117 -23.28 -0.35 -5.75
CA ALA A 117 -23.25 0.80 -6.66
C ALA A 117 -22.39 0.57 -7.91
N ALA A 118 -21.85 -0.65 -8.11
CA ALA A 118 -20.91 -1.02 -9.17
C ALA A 118 -19.60 -0.19 -9.20
N VAL A 119 -19.19 0.36 -8.06
CA VAL A 119 -17.90 1.04 -7.89
C VAL A 119 -16.88 0.04 -7.34
N PRO A 120 -15.81 -0.28 -8.10
CA PRO A 120 -14.81 -1.23 -7.65
C PRO A 120 -14.02 -0.68 -6.47
N VAL A 121 -13.80 -1.53 -5.45
CA VAL A 121 -12.96 -1.23 -4.29
C VAL A 121 -11.72 -2.10 -4.35
N ILE A 122 -10.56 -1.48 -4.25
CA ILE A 122 -9.26 -2.14 -4.13
C ILE A 122 -8.80 -2.05 -2.68
N GLY A 123 -8.65 -3.20 -2.01
CA GLY A 123 -8.04 -3.24 -0.68
C GLY A 123 -6.54 -3.03 -0.76
N SER A 124 -5.96 -2.30 0.19
CA SER A 124 -4.51 -2.12 0.28
C SER A 124 -4.06 -2.13 1.74
N ASN A 125 -2.87 -2.64 2.04
CA ASN A 125 -2.26 -2.70 3.36
C ASN A 125 -3.08 -3.55 4.35
N THR A 126 -3.97 -2.93 5.14
CA THR A 126 -4.93 -3.60 6.01
C THR A 126 -6.20 -3.97 5.26
N LEU A 127 -6.93 -4.99 5.72
CA LEU A 127 -8.05 -5.56 5.00
C LEU A 127 -9.31 -5.68 5.87
N ILE A 128 -10.46 -5.73 5.23
CA ILE A 128 -11.72 -6.14 5.86
C ILE A 128 -11.78 -7.66 6.02
N SER A 129 -12.64 -8.17 6.92
CA SER A 129 -12.79 -9.60 7.18
C SER A 129 -13.34 -10.37 5.98
N ASN A 130 -14.24 -9.76 5.20
CA ASN A 130 -14.79 -10.38 3.99
C ASN A 130 -14.10 -9.84 2.72
N THR A 131 -12.89 -10.30 2.44
CA THR A 131 -12.11 -9.85 1.29
C THR A 131 -12.75 -10.16 -0.08
N SER A 132 -13.78 -11.04 -0.15
CA SER A 132 -14.53 -11.31 -1.40
C SER A 132 -15.38 -10.10 -1.86
N LEU A 133 -15.54 -9.11 -1.03
CA LEU A 133 -16.20 -7.84 -1.38
C LEU A 133 -15.31 -6.94 -2.25
N TYR A 134 -13.99 -7.05 -2.11
CA TYR A 134 -13.05 -6.30 -2.94
C TYR A 134 -13.09 -6.76 -4.40
N ALA A 135 -12.92 -5.83 -5.31
CA ALA A 135 -12.67 -6.16 -6.72
C ALA A 135 -11.28 -6.79 -6.93
N SER A 136 -10.31 -6.40 -6.11
CA SER A 136 -8.99 -6.98 -5.92
C SER A 136 -8.36 -6.37 -4.66
N TYR A 137 -7.25 -6.96 -4.15
CA TYR A 137 -6.49 -6.35 -3.06
C TYR A 137 -5.00 -6.67 -3.13
N ILE A 138 -4.19 -5.77 -2.56
CA ILE A 138 -2.74 -5.85 -2.53
C ILE A 138 -2.23 -5.52 -1.12
N ASN A 139 -1.59 -6.50 -0.47
CA ASN A 139 -1.06 -6.38 0.89
C ASN A 139 0.11 -7.35 1.11
N SER A 140 0.75 -7.26 2.27
CA SER A 140 1.70 -8.26 2.73
C SER A 140 1.04 -9.25 3.69
N ASP A 141 1.61 -10.44 3.88
CA ASP A 141 1.11 -11.46 4.82
C ASP A 141 1.44 -11.08 6.27
N ASP A 142 0.46 -10.57 7.00
CA ASP A 142 0.64 -10.10 8.38
C ASP A 142 0.80 -11.25 9.40
N VAL A 143 0.34 -12.47 9.13
CA VAL A 143 0.66 -13.64 9.98
C VAL A 143 2.15 -13.96 9.85
N GLN A 144 2.68 -13.95 8.63
CA GLN A 144 4.11 -14.10 8.39
C GLN A 144 4.91 -12.98 9.07
N ALA A 145 4.41 -11.74 9.02
CA ALA A 145 5.03 -10.60 9.70
C ALA A 145 5.17 -10.82 11.22
N GLY A 146 4.10 -11.26 11.87
CA GLY A 146 4.13 -11.59 13.29
C GLY A 146 5.15 -12.68 13.61
N SER A 147 5.26 -13.69 12.76
CA SER A 147 6.26 -14.75 12.90
C SER A 147 7.70 -14.20 12.74
N ILE A 148 7.93 -13.28 11.79
CA ILE A 148 9.23 -12.62 11.59
C ILE A 148 9.60 -11.78 12.82
N LEU A 149 8.67 -10.99 13.36
CA LEU A 149 8.86 -10.16 14.55
C LEU A 149 9.28 -11.01 15.75
N ALA A 150 8.47 -12.02 16.08
CA ALA A 150 8.75 -12.90 17.21
C ALA A 150 10.10 -13.59 17.03
N LYS A 151 10.35 -14.19 15.87
CA LYS A 151 11.61 -14.87 15.60
C LYS A 151 12.82 -13.94 15.72
N SER A 152 12.73 -12.71 15.23
CA SER A 152 13.82 -11.72 15.32
C SER A 152 14.21 -11.40 16.77
N VAL A 153 13.23 -11.28 17.67
CA VAL A 153 13.47 -11.06 19.10
C VAL A 153 13.97 -12.33 19.77
N LEU A 154 13.29 -13.46 19.54
CA LEU A 154 13.57 -14.73 20.22
C LEU A 154 14.95 -15.29 19.87
N ASP A 155 15.38 -15.20 18.63
CA ASP A 155 16.73 -15.61 18.21
C ASP A 155 17.80 -14.74 18.90
N ARG A 156 17.56 -13.41 19.00
CA ARG A 156 18.51 -12.49 19.63
C ARG A 156 18.65 -12.71 21.14
N ILE A 157 17.61 -13.14 21.85
CA ILE A 157 17.68 -13.49 23.28
C ILE A 157 18.08 -14.96 23.53
N GLY A 158 18.40 -15.71 22.47
CA GLY A 158 18.78 -17.12 22.57
C GLY A 158 17.66 -18.06 23.02
N GLY A 159 16.42 -17.72 22.71
CA GLY A 159 15.21 -18.53 22.92
C GLY A 159 14.79 -18.66 24.38
N LYS A 160 15.24 -17.80 25.28
CA LYS A 160 14.91 -17.83 26.73
C LYS A 160 14.87 -16.40 27.30
N GLY A 161 14.05 -16.19 28.31
CA GLY A 161 13.93 -14.89 28.99
C GLY A 161 12.53 -14.32 28.92
N ASN A 162 12.40 -13.05 29.28
CA ASN A 162 11.14 -12.33 29.40
C ASN A 162 10.95 -11.40 28.23
N VAL A 163 9.78 -11.47 27.60
CA VAL A 163 9.39 -10.57 26.49
C VAL A 163 8.08 -9.86 26.80
N VAL A 164 7.90 -8.71 26.19
CA VAL A 164 6.61 -7.99 26.15
C VAL A 164 6.19 -7.80 24.71
N ILE A 165 4.87 -7.72 24.47
CA ILE A 165 4.27 -7.53 23.16
C ILE A 165 3.55 -6.19 23.16
N VAL A 166 3.91 -5.31 22.22
CA VAL A 166 3.24 -4.02 21.99
C VAL A 166 2.41 -4.14 20.73
N GLU A 167 1.08 -4.21 20.94
CA GLU A 167 0.12 -4.41 19.86
C GLU A 167 -0.27 -3.09 19.20
N GLY A 168 -0.67 -3.18 17.94
CA GLY A 168 -1.29 -2.10 17.21
C GLY A 168 -2.72 -1.81 17.68
N MET A 169 -3.47 -1.08 16.84
CA MET A 169 -4.87 -0.76 17.12
C MET A 169 -5.73 -2.02 17.09
N ILE A 170 -6.38 -2.29 18.21
CA ILE A 170 -7.23 -3.47 18.37
C ILE A 170 -8.37 -3.48 17.34
N GLY A 171 -8.53 -4.61 16.67
CA GLY A 171 -9.57 -4.82 15.66
C GLY A 171 -9.13 -4.49 14.23
N GLN A 172 -7.92 -3.99 14.02
CA GLN A 172 -7.34 -3.85 12.69
C GLN A 172 -6.74 -5.18 12.21
N SER A 173 -6.85 -5.50 10.92
CA SER A 173 -6.41 -6.82 10.41
C SER A 173 -4.92 -7.08 10.64
N ALA A 174 -4.08 -6.06 10.52
CA ALA A 174 -2.65 -6.18 10.77
C ALA A 174 -2.35 -6.55 12.23
N GLN A 175 -2.99 -5.89 13.20
CA GLN A 175 -2.86 -6.23 14.62
C GLN A 175 -3.29 -7.68 14.89
N VAL A 176 -4.50 -8.07 14.42
CA VAL A 176 -5.03 -9.43 14.67
C VAL A 176 -4.12 -10.51 14.09
N GLN A 177 -3.64 -10.31 12.86
CA GLN A 177 -2.85 -11.31 12.15
C GLN A 177 -1.39 -11.32 12.62
N ARG A 178 -0.77 -10.16 12.92
CA ARG A 178 0.58 -10.11 13.51
C ARG A 178 0.60 -10.77 14.88
N LEU A 179 -0.39 -10.47 15.73
CA LEU A 179 -0.50 -11.14 17.05
C LEU A 179 -0.64 -12.66 16.89
N GLN A 180 -1.46 -13.12 15.93
CA GLN A 180 -1.58 -14.56 15.62
C GLN A 180 -0.20 -15.16 15.29
N GLY A 181 0.55 -14.56 14.35
CA GLY A 181 1.87 -15.04 13.94
C GLY A 181 2.90 -15.05 15.11
N ILE A 182 2.85 -14.01 15.97
CA ILE A 182 3.65 -13.94 17.18
C ILE A 182 3.33 -15.10 18.12
N GLN A 183 2.05 -15.32 18.44
CA GLN A 183 1.60 -16.38 19.34
C GLN A 183 1.91 -17.77 18.81
N GLU A 184 1.76 -18.00 17.50
CA GLU A 184 2.10 -19.27 16.87
C GLU A 184 3.61 -19.56 16.97
N THR A 185 4.44 -18.54 16.77
CA THR A 185 5.90 -18.68 16.87
C THR A 185 6.33 -18.97 18.32
N LEU A 186 5.75 -18.29 19.31
CA LEU A 186 6.06 -18.47 20.72
C LEU A 186 5.85 -19.91 21.21
N LYS A 187 4.96 -20.68 20.60
CA LYS A 187 4.75 -22.09 20.97
C LYS A 187 6.01 -22.97 20.85
N ALA A 188 6.94 -22.58 19.97
CA ALA A 188 8.21 -23.27 19.80
C ALA A 188 9.29 -22.86 20.84
N TYR A 189 9.00 -21.87 21.70
CA TYR A 189 9.95 -21.31 22.67
C TYR A 189 9.42 -21.37 24.11
N PRO A 190 9.24 -22.58 24.69
CA PRO A 190 8.59 -22.76 25.99
C PRO A 190 9.36 -22.17 27.19
N THR A 191 10.62 -21.76 27.00
CA THR A 191 11.45 -21.11 27.99
C THR A 191 11.39 -19.57 27.96
N VAL A 192 10.62 -19.02 27.03
CA VAL A 192 10.32 -17.59 26.95
C VAL A 192 9.02 -17.31 27.68
N LYS A 193 9.04 -16.30 28.52
CA LYS A 193 7.89 -15.80 29.25
C LYS A 193 7.39 -14.52 28.57
N VAL A 194 6.12 -14.46 28.19
CA VAL A 194 5.44 -13.21 27.85
C VAL A 194 4.94 -12.60 29.16
N LEU A 195 5.52 -11.47 29.55
CA LEU A 195 5.16 -10.76 30.78
C LEU A 195 3.87 -9.94 30.59
N GLU A 196 3.82 -9.19 29.48
CA GLU A 196 2.72 -8.27 29.17
C GLU A 196 2.40 -8.27 27.69
N THR A 197 1.13 -8.01 27.38
CA THR A 197 0.62 -7.77 26.02
C THR A 197 -0.43 -6.68 26.09
N LYS A 198 -0.16 -5.51 25.48
CA LYS A 198 -1.12 -4.37 25.42
C LYS A 198 -0.95 -3.57 24.15
N THR A 199 -2.03 -2.93 23.74
CA THR A 199 -2.02 -2.00 22.61
C THR A 199 -1.36 -0.68 22.97
N ALA A 200 -0.63 -0.13 21.99
CA ALA A 200 -0.18 1.25 21.94
C ALA A 200 -0.65 1.94 20.65
N ASN A 201 -1.70 1.44 20.02
CA ASN A 201 -2.46 2.06 18.93
C ASN A 201 -1.59 2.56 17.75
N TRP A 202 -0.50 1.84 17.40
CA TRP A 202 0.54 2.23 16.43
C TRP A 202 1.33 3.49 16.83
N SER A 203 1.13 4.03 18.02
CA SER A 203 1.70 5.29 18.51
C SER A 203 3.06 5.09 19.17
N ARG A 204 4.08 5.84 18.72
CA ARG A 204 5.41 5.88 19.32
C ARG A 204 5.37 6.35 20.77
N ALA A 205 4.60 7.40 21.03
CA ALA A 205 4.53 8.00 22.37
C ALA A 205 3.82 7.08 23.36
N GLU A 206 2.72 6.42 22.95
CA GLU A 206 2.03 5.45 23.82
C GLU A 206 2.90 4.24 24.08
N ALA A 207 3.60 3.72 23.05
CA ALA A 207 4.52 2.60 23.21
C ALA A 207 5.68 2.94 24.14
N GLN A 208 6.25 4.16 24.05
CA GLN A 208 7.29 4.61 24.97
C GLN A 208 6.79 4.60 26.40
N SER A 209 5.68 5.28 26.69
CA SER A 209 5.10 5.34 28.03
C SER A 209 4.74 3.95 28.57
N LEU A 210 4.19 3.08 27.73
CA LEU A 210 3.83 1.73 28.10
C LEU A 210 5.07 0.89 28.50
N VAL A 211 6.12 0.94 27.70
CA VAL A 211 7.37 0.18 27.96
C VAL A 211 8.14 0.75 29.15
N GLU A 212 8.16 2.08 29.36
CA GLU A 212 8.74 2.69 30.58
C GLU A 212 8.06 2.17 31.84
N ASN A 213 6.74 2.07 31.84
CA ASN A 213 5.98 1.50 32.95
C ASN A 213 6.34 0.03 33.18
N TRP A 214 6.40 -0.78 32.13
CA TRP A 214 6.76 -2.21 32.23
C TRP A 214 8.20 -2.42 32.70
N ILE A 215 9.17 -1.60 32.26
CA ILE A 215 10.54 -1.66 32.74
C ILE A 215 10.58 -1.43 34.26
N THR A 216 9.78 -0.48 34.76
CA THR A 216 9.69 -0.20 36.21
C THR A 216 9.00 -1.35 36.96
N GLU A 217 7.86 -1.83 36.44
CA GLU A 217 7.05 -2.90 37.07
C GLU A 217 7.82 -4.22 37.16
N HIS A 218 8.59 -4.55 36.14
CA HIS A 218 9.38 -5.79 36.07
C HIS A 218 10.84 -5.57 36.43
N HIS A 219 11.18 -4.49 37.14
CA HIS A 219 12.54 -4.21 37.68
C HIS A 219 13.68 -4.30 36.63
N GLY A 220 13.36 -3.96 35.37
CA GLY A 220 14.33 -4.06 34.27
C GLY A 220 14.51 -5.47 33.70
N GLU A 221 13.79 -6.47 34.15
CA GLU A 221 13.90 -7.87 33.70
C GLU A 221 13.20 -8.17 32.37
N ILE A 222 13.24 -7.23 31.42
CA ILE A 222 12.72 -7.38 30.07
C ILE A 222 13.88 -7.63 29.11
N ASN A 223 13.91 -8.80 28.49
CA ASN A 223 14.93 -9.19 27.51
C ASN A 223 14.57 -8.87 26.07
N GLY A 224 13.26 -8.74 25.77
CA GLY A 224 12.82 -8.41 24.43
C GLY A 224 11.49 -7.69 24.38
N VAL A 225 11.33 -6.86 23.33
CA VAL A 225 10.09 -6.17 22.97
C VAL A 225 9.73 -6.55 21.54
N ILE A 226 8.58 -7.17 21.37
CA ILE A 226 7.98 -7.48 20.07
C ILE A 226 6.94 -6.40 19.81
N ALA A 227 7.27 -5.44 18.95
CA ALA A 227 6.37 -4.36 18.59
C ALA A 227 5.80 -4.60 17.20
N GLU A 228 4.48 -4.50 17.05
CA GLU A 228 3.81 -4.83 15.79
C GLU A 228 4.08 -3.83 14.67
N ASN A 229 4.68 -2.64 14.96
CA ASN A 229 5.24 -1.76 13.95
C ASN A 229 6.50 -1.02 14.44
N ASP A 230 7.15 -0.30 13.53
CA ASP A 230 8.39 0.43 13.81
C ASP A 230 8.18 1.69 14.67
N GLU A 231 7.04 2.38 14.54
CA GLU A 231 6.76 3.53 15.43
C GLU A 231 6.78 3.08 16.90
N MET A 232 6.11 1.98 17.22
CA MET A 232 6.09 1.42 18.56
C MET A 232 7.45 0.82 18.95
N ALA A 233 8.19 0.21 18.02
CA ALA A 233 9.54 -0.29 18.27
C ALA A 233 10.51 0.84 18.61
N VAL A 234 10.43 2.00 17.92
CA VAL A 234 11.21 3.20 18.24
C VAL A 234 10.78 3.78 19.58
N GLY A 235 9.49 3.78 19.91
CA GLY A 235 8.99 4.14 21.23
C GLY A 235 9.58 3.27 22.34
N ALA A 236 9.57 1.96 22.15
CA ALA A 236 10.19 0.99 23.07
C ALA A 236 11.70 1.23 23.23
N LEU A 237 12.41 1.51 22.13
CA LEU A 237 13.84 1.84 22.16
C LEU A 237 14.11 3.12 22.95
N ASN A 238 13.27 4.14 22.80
CA ASN A 238 13.37 5.38 23.57
C ASN A 238 13.14 5.13 25.06
N ALA A 239 12.16 4.27 25.42
CA ALA A 239 11.91 3.86 26.81
C ALA A 239 13.13 3.16 27.43
N VAL A 240 13.73 2.20 26.72
CA VAL A 240 14.94 1.50 27.16
C VAL A 240 16.08 2.48 27.45
N LYS A 241 16.30 3.46 26.55
CA LYS A 241 17.34 4.48 26.73
C LYS A 241 17.02 5.44 27.88
N ALA A 242 15.77 5.88 28.00
CA ALA A 242 15.33 6.80 29.06
C ALA A 242 15.48 6.19 30.45
N GLN A 243 15.29 4.86 30.57
CA GLN A 243 15.49 4.11 31.81
C GLN A 243 16.98 3.72 32.09
N GLY A 244 17.90 4.21 31.25
CA GLY A 244 19.34 3.95 31.41
C GLY A 244 19.77 2.49 31.11
N LEU A 245 18.90 1.72 30.43
CA LEU A 245 19.24 0.36 30.03
C LEU A 245 20.05 0.39 28.70
N ASP A 246 20.90 -0.61 28.54
CA ASP A 246 21.70 -0.79 27.33
C ASP A 246 20.83 -1.39 26.20
N PRO A 247 20.56 -0.66 25.10
CA PRO A 247 19.77 -1.18 23.98
C PRO A 247 20.34 -2.45 23.35
N ALA A 248 21.65 -2.71 23.49
CA ALA A 248 22.24 -3.93 22.98
C ALA A 248 21.80 -5.19 23.74
N LYS A 249 21.30 -5.01 24.98
CA LYS A 249 20.83 -6.10 25.86
C LYS A 249 19.35 -6.36 25.81
N VAL A 250 18.58 -5.49 25.17
CA VAL A 250 17.13 -5.65 24.99
C VAL A 250 16.86 -5.85 23.50
N ALA A 251 16.38 -7.03 23.12
CA ALA A 251 16.04 -7.32 21.73
C ALA A 251 14.74 -6.59 21.34
N ILE A 252 14.77 -5.69 20.37
CA ILE A 252 13.60 -4.95 19.90
C ILE A 252 13.42 -5.22 18.41
N ALA A 253 12.18 -5.55 18.01
CA ALA A 253 11.82 -5.73 16.60
C ALA A 253 10.57 -4.93 16.24
N GLY A 254 10.57 -4.39 15.01
CA GLY A 254 9.45 -3.68 14.40
C GLY A 254 9.26 -4.03 12.93
N ILE A 255 8.26 -3.47 12.33
CA ILE A 255 7.87 -3.59 10.90
C ILE A 255 7.53 -2.20 10.37
N ASP A 256 7.85 -1.93 9.14
CA ASP A 256 7.52 -0.87 8.18
C ASP A 256 8.77 -0.37 7.45
N GLY A 257 9.95 -0.35 8.09
CA GLY A 257 11.16 0.25 7.54
C GLY A 257 11.10 1.79 7.53
N ILE A 258 10.55 2.41 8.60
CA ILE A 258 10.55 3.87 8.74
C ILE A 258 11.97 4.40 9.00
N THR A 259 12.18 5.68 8.73
CA THR A 259 13.51 6.30 8.78
C THR A 259 14.23 6.08 10.12
N ASP A 260 13.55 6.32 11.25
CA ASP A 260 14.15 6.16 12.57
C ASP A 260 14.49 4.71 12.92
N ALA A 261 13.65 3.75 12.49
CA ALA A 261 13.92 2.33 12.65
C ALA A 261 15.11 1.88 11.78
N LEU A 262 15.21 2.35 10.53
CA LEU A 262 16.39 2.10 9.69
C LEU A 262 17.68 2.61 10.35
N LEU A 263 17.63 3.81 10.94
CA LEU A 263 18.76 4.37 11.69
C LEU A 263 19.09 3.54 12.94
N ALA A 264 18.09 3.03 13.66
CA ALA A 264 18.29 2.16 14.82
C ALA A 264 18.89 0.81 14.40
N VAL A 265 18.45 0.21 13.31
CA VAL A 265 19.06 -1.00 12.72
C VAL A 265 20.52 -0.73 12.35
N LYS A 266 20.83 0.39 11.72
CA LYS A 266 22.21 0.77 11.38
C LYS A 266 23.11 0.90 12.60
N ARG A 267 22.58 1.30 13.76
CA ARG A 267 23.30 1.35 15.03
C ARG A 267 23.32 0.00 15.80
N GLY A 268 22.66 -1.03 15.29
CA GLY A 268 22.53 -2.34 15.95
C GLY A 268 21.60 -2.35 17.17
N GLU A 269 20.76 -1.33 17.34
CA GLU A 269 19.89 -1.12 18.50
C GLU A 269 18.56 -1.89 18.38
N SER A 270 18.08 -2.14 17.17
CA SER A 270 16.84 -2.88 16.89
C SER A 270 16.93 -3.68 15.60
N THR A 271 15.88 -4.44 15.31
CA THR A 271 15.64 -5.05 13.99
C THR A 271 14.36 -4.48 13.38
N SER A 272 14.29 -4.41 12.06
CA SER A 272 13.10 -4.01 11.33
C SER A 272 12.93 -4.85 10.07
N THR A 273 11.69 -4.93 9.60
CA THR A 273 11.33 -5.55 8.33
C THR A 273 10.57 -4.53 7.50
N LEU A 274 11.04 -4.28 6.29
CA LEU A 274 10.41 -3.31 5.40
C LEU A 274 9.05 -3.84 4.91
N GLN A 275 8.02 -3.01 5.06
CA GLN A 275 6.77 -3.09 4.34
C GLN A 275 6.86 -2.16 3.12
N ASP A 276 6.74 -2.72 1.92
CA ASP A 276 6.95 -1.96 0.68
C ASP A 276 5.71 -1.10 0.35
N ALA A 277 5.72 0.15 0.86
CA ALA A 277 4.66 1.12 0.65
C ALA A 277 4.49 1.48 -0.84
N ASP A 278 5.59 1.55 -1.61
CA ASP A 278 5.56 1.83 -3.05
C ASP A 278 4.80 0.73 -3.79
N ALA A 279 5.12 -0.53 -3.52
CA ALA A 279 4.45 -1.67 -4.14
C ALA A 279 2.96 -1.71 -3.80
N GLN A 280 2.60 -1.46 -2.54
CA GLN A 280 1.20 -1.48 -2.10
C GLN A 280 0.40 -0.31 -2.68
N ALA A 281 0.96 0.90 -2.70
CA ALA A 281 0.28 2.10 -3.16
C ALA A 281 0.13 2.14 -4.69
N GLN A 282 1.24 2.03 -5.41
CA GLN A 282 1.24 2.12 -6.87
C GLN A 282 0.54 0.90 -7.49
N GLY A 283 0.72 -0.29 -6.90
CA GLY A 283 0.01 -1.48 -7.31
C GLY A 283 -1.51 -1.35 -7.15
N ALA A 284 -1.97 -0.74 -6.05
CA ALA A 284 -3.41 -0.50 -5.84
C ALA A 284 -4.01 0.45 -6.89
N ILE A 285 -3.25 1.47 -7.34
CA ILE A 285 -3.69 2.37 -8.41
C ILE A 285 -3.78 1.63 -9.75
N ASP A 286 -2.77 0.83 -10.12
CA ASP A 286 -2.82 0.02 -11.34
C ASP A 286 -4.02 -0.95 -11.32
N LEU A 287 -4.30 -1.59 -10.18
CA LEU A 287 -5.45 -2.46 -10.02
C LEU A 287 -6.78 -1.70 -10.15
N ALA A 288 -6.89 -0.50 -9.58
CA ALA A 288 -8.07 0.36 -9.74
C ALA A 288 -8.27 0.74 -11.21
N LEU A 289 -7.22 1.18 -11.88
CA LEU A 289 -7.27 1.52 -13.32
C LEU A 289 -7.62 0.33 -14.20
N ARG A 290 -7.13 -0.87 -13.88
CA ARG A 290 -7.51 -2.11 -14.57
C ARG A 290 -9.00 -2.39 -14.47
N LYS A 291 -9.62 -2.10 -13.32
CA LYS A 291 -11.08 -2.29 -13.13
C LYS A 291 -11.90 -1.21 -13.83
N VAL A 292 -11.40 0.03 -13.94
CA VAL A 292 -12.09 1.16 -14.57
C VAL A 292 -11.93 1.17 -16.09
N ILE A 293 -10.71 0.99 -16.58
CA ILE A 293 -10.39 1.08 -18.02
C ILE A 293 -10.71 -0.23 -18.75
N GLY A 294 -10.58 -1.37 -18.06
CA GLY A 294 -10.88 -2.68 -18.61
C GLY A 294 -9.65 -3.46 -19.10
N GLU A 295 -9.88 -4.47 -19.96
CA GLU A 295 -8.86 -5.47 -20.33
C GLU A 295 -7.65 -4.90 -21.07
N GLY A 296 -7.79 -3.79 -21.76
CA GLY A 296 -6.71 -3.12 -22.48
C GLY A 296 -5.70 -2.38 -21.58
N TYR A 297 -5.97 -2.26 -20.28
CA TYR A 297 -5.05 -1.57 -19.37
C TYR A 297 -3.80 -2.40 -19.09
N ALA A 298 -2.64 -1.81 -19.35
CA ALA A 298 -1.33 -2.32 -18.93
C ALA A 298 -0.83 -1.54 -17.70
N PRO A 299 -0.19 -2.19 -16.71
CA PRO A 299 0.30 -1.51 -15.51
C PRO A 299 1.38 -0.48 -15.88
N ARG A 300 1.41 0.63 -15.16
CA ARG A 300 2.35 1.74 -15.38
C ARG A 300 3.38 1.87 -14.28
N ALA A 301 3.09 1.30 -13.11
CA ALA A 301 4.04 1.27 -12.01
C ALA A 301 5.15 0.24 -12.26
N ALA A 302 6.39 0.62 -11.94
CA ALA A 302 7.53 -0.30 -12.04
C ALA A 302 7.53 -1.40 -10.98
N VAL A 303 6.61 -1.35 -10.01
CA VAL A 303 6.56 -2.29 -8.86
C VAL A 303 6.35 -3.75 -9.26
N TRP A 304 5.75 -4.00 -10.42
CA TRP A 304 5.49 -5.35 -10.94
C TRP A 304 6.73 -6.05 -11.48
N ASP A 305 7.77 -5.30 -11.82
CA ASP A 305 9.02 -5.82 -12.40
C ASP A 305 10.13 -5.99 -11.35
N VAL A 306 9.89 -5.52 -10.10
CA VAL A 306 10.87 -5.62 -9.02
C VAL A 306 10.68 -6.89 -8.18
N ASN A 307 11.57 -7.13 -7.23
CA ASN A 307 11.54 -8.28 -6.31
C ASN A 307 11.68 -9.65 -7.00
N GLY A 308 12.34 -9.72 -8.16
CA GLY A 308 12.62 -10.98 -8.85
C GLY A 308 11.35 -11.72 -9.28
N GLY A 309 10.29 -10.98 -9.67
CA GLY A 309 9.01 -11.53 -10.11
C GLY A 309 8.10 -12.07 -9.00
N LYS A 310 8.43 -11.79 -7.73
CA LYS A 310 7.58 -12.19 -6.59
C LYS A 310 6.25 -11.46 -6.54
N LEU A 311 6.17 -10.25 -7.12
CA LEU A 311 4.93 -9.51 -7.32
C LEU A 311 4.69 -9.40 -8.83
N ALA A 312 3.91 -10.34 -9.39
CA ALA A 312 3.61 -10.36 -10.82
C ALA A 312 2.26 -9.72 -11.13
N TRP A 313 2.18 -8.96 -12.22
CA TRP A 313 0.93 -8.32 -12.66
C TRP A 313 -0.21 -9.30 -12.96
N ALA A 314 0.11 -10.48 -13.55
CA ALA A 314 -0.86 -11.52 -13.89
C ALA A 314 -2.12 -10.99 -14.63
N GLY A 315 -1.97 -9.98 -15.50
CA GLY A 315 -3.05 -9.32 -16.24
C GLY A 315 -3.99 -8.46 -15.39
N GLY A 316 -3.68 -8.19 -14.13
CA GLY A 316 -4.52 -7.42 -13.20
C GLY A 316 -5.84 -8.11 -12.83
N THR A 317 -5.92 -9.45 -12.96
CA THR A 317 -7.16 -10.22 -12.78
C THR A 317 -7.21 -11.01 -11.47
N ALA A 318 -6.08 -11.20 -10.79
CA ALA A 318 -6.05 -11.92 -9.53
C ALA A 318 -6.84 -11.16 -8.44
N GLN A 319 -7.45 -11.94 -7.55
CA GLN A 319 -8.17 -11.39 -6.39
C GLN A 319 -7.18 -10.82 -5.36
N HIS A 320 -6.01 -11.45 -5.21
CA HIS A 320 -5.00 -11.10 -4.23
C HIS A 320 -3.62 -10.98 -4.87
N TYR A 321 -2.90 -9.92 -4.48
CA TYR A 321 -1.50 -9.66 -4.82
C TYR A 321 -0.69 -9.53 -3.53
N SER A 322 0.22 -10.48 -3.30
CA SER A 322 1.03 -10.52 -2.08
C SER A 322 2.34 -9.77 -2.28
N VAL A 323 2.55 -8.73 -1.51
CA VAL A 323 3.80 -7.96 -1.47
C VAL A 323 4.76 -8.62 -0.48
N PRO A 324 5.97 -9.01 -0.90
CA PRO A 324 6.89 -9.71 -0.01
C PRO A 324 7.44 -8.80 1.10
N TRP A 325 7.67 -9.38 2.27
CA TRP A 325 8.44 -8.73 3.33
C TRP A 325 9.94 -8.71 2.98
N ILE A 326 10.61 -7.60 3.30
CA ILE A 326 12.05 -7.42 3.02
C ILE A 326 12.78 -7.19 4.36
N PRO A 327 13.59 -8.14 4.85
CA PRO A 327 14.39 -7.92 6.06
C PRO A 327 15.33 -6.74 5.89
N VAL A 328 15.35 -5.83 6.87
CA VAL A 328 16.33 -4.75 6.92
C VAL A 328 17.63 -5.31 7.51
N THR A 329 18.72 -5.15 6.78
CA THR A 329 20.04 -5.68 7.12
C THR A 329 21.11 -4.60 6.96
N MET A 330 22.31 -4.83 7.50
CA MET A 330 23.45 -3.95 7.30
C MET A 330 23.85 -3.79 5.81
N GLN A 331 23.49 -4.76 4.95
CA GLN A 331 23.80 -4.71 3.52
C GLN A 331 22.83 -3.82 2.74
N ASN A 332 21.58 -3.64 3.20
CA ASN A 332 20.57 -2.88 2.46
C ASN A 332 20.11 -1.58 3.14
N VAL A 333 20.41 -1.38 4.43
CA VAL A 333 19.91 -0.25 5.22
C VAL A 333 20.30 1.11 4.63
N ASP A 334 21.52 1.27 4.13
CA ASP A 334 21.97 2.53 3.51
C ASP A 334 21.24 2.85 2.21
N LYS A 335 20.95 1.83 1.41
CA LYS A 335 20.10 1.97 0.21
C LYS A 335 18.69 2.39 0.58
N LEU A 336 18.10 1.76 1.61
CA LEU A 336 16.75 2.10 2.08
C LEU A 336 16.68 3.53 2.63
N LEU A 337 17.68 3.96 3.42
CA LEU A 337 17.79 5.35 3.90
C LEU A 337 17.94 6.35 2.76
N ALA A 338 18.65 6.02 1.69
CA ALA A 338 18.76 6.88 0.51
C ALA A 338 17.41 7.03 -0.21
N MET A 339 16.63 5.96 -0.31
CA MET A 339 15.27 6.00 -0.88
C MET A 339 14.34 6.91 -0.07
N ARG A 340 14.41 6.87 1.28
CA ARG A 340 13.59 7.75 2.15
C ARG A 340 13.85 9.24 1.93
N LYS A 341 15.08 9.62 1.59
CA LYS A 341 15.44 11.02 1.30
C LYS A 341 14.90 11.57 -0.02
N SER A 342 14.49 10.69 -0.92
CA SER A 342 13.94 11.06 -2.24
C SER A 342 12.41 11.03 -2.28
N GLN A 343 11.76 10.62 -1.22
CA GLN A 343 10.30 10.59 -1.00
C GLN A 343 9.85 11.79 -0.15
#